data_021462448cbcee55c6902273a15d75f5
#
_entry.id   021462448cbcee55c6902273a15d75f5
#
_cell.length_a   1.000
_cell.length_b   1.000
_cell.length_c   1.000
_cell.angle_alpha   90.00
_cell.angle_beta   90.00
_cell.angle_gamma   90.00
#
_symmetry.space_group_name_H-M   'P 1'
#
loop_
_entity.id
_entity.type
_entity.pdbx_description
1 polymer ?
#
loop_
_entity_poly.entity_id
_entity_poly.type
_entity_poly.pdbx_seq_one_letter_code
_entity_poly.pdbx_strand_id
1 'polypeptide(L)'
;MKSYKLLLAFTLFLAFAFNMKAQYVHERSDQYTPPEDSLVIQKLHHWQDQKFGMLIHWGLYSVAGIVESWSICSEEADWIPRDSTMAYEDYKKWYWGLKDSFNPTRFDPEQWAQAAKSAGMRYAIFTTKHHDGFNMFLSLIHI
;
A
#
# COMPACT_ATOMS: atom_id res chain seq x y z
N MET A 1 -41.07 12.68 -24.67
CA MET A 1 -39.79 13.42 -24.56
C MET A 1 -38.91 13.02 -23.36
N LYS A 2 -39.38 12.38 -22.30
CA LYS A 2 -38.55 11.96 -21.15
C LYS A 2 -37.82 10.63 -21.36
N SER A 3 -38.38 9.70 -22.14
CA SER A 3 -37.87 8.33 -22.32
C SER A 3 -36.56 8.24 -23.12
N TYR A 4 -36.40 9.02 -24.20
CA TYR A 4 -35.16 8.97 -25.01
C TYR A 4 -33.94 9.59 -24.30
N LYS A 5 -34.15 10.56 -23.39
CA LYS A 5 -33.07 11.15 -22.58
C LYS A 5 -32.50 10.13 -21.60
N LEU A 6 -33.36 9.28 -21.02
CA LEU A 6 -32.94 8.19 -20.14
C LEU A 6 -32.17 7.12 -20.89
N LEU A 7 -32.65 6.77 -22.10
CA LEU A 7 -31.98 5.80 -22.97
C LEU A 7 -30.60 6.31 -23.43
N LEU A 8 -30.50 7.58 -23.80
CA LEU A 8 -29.24 8.21 -24.19
C LEU A 8 -28.24 8.28 -23.02
N ALA A 9 -28.71 8.59 -21.81
CA ALA A 9 -27.86 8.59 -20.60
C ALA A 9 -27.36 7.19 -20.27
N PHE A 10 -28.20 6.16 -20.44
CA PHE A 10 -27.83 4.76 -20.19
C PHE A 10 -26.84 4.24 -21.23
N THR A 11 -27.00 4.57 -22.51
CA THR A 11 -26.05 4.21 -23.57
C THR A 11 -24.71 4.91 -23.42
N LEU A 12 -24.68 6.19 -23.01
CA LEU A 12 -23.45 6.92 -22.69
C LEU A 12 -22.74 6.32 -21.46
N PHE A 13 -23.48 5.92 -20.43
CA PHE A 13 -22.93 5.27 -19.26
C PHE A 13 -22.32 3.89 -19.59
N LEU A 14 -23.01 3.09 -20.40
CA LEU A 14 -22.47 1.81 -20.92
C LEU A 14 -21.22 2.02 -21.77
N ALA A 15 -21.21 2.99 -22.69
CA ALA A 15 -20.04 3.28 -23.51
C ALA A 15 -18.84 3.75 -22.68
N PHE A 16 -19.05 4.45 -21.56
CA PHE A 16 -18.01 4.85 -20.64
C PHE A 16 -17.47 3.66 -19.81
N ALA A 17 -18.35 2.76 -19.38
CA ALA A 17 -17.97 1.55 -18.65
C ALA A 17 -17.09 0.59 -19.48
N PHE A 18 -17.31 0.50 -20.80
CA PHE A 18 -16.51 -0.35 -21.70
C PHE A 18 -15.10 0.20 -21.98
N ASN A 19 -14.83 1.48 -21.68
CA ASN A 19 -13.51 2.08 -21.88
C ASN A 19 -12.65 2.14 -20.62
N MET A 20 -13.12 1.63 -19.48
CA MET A 20 -12.31 1.48 -18.30
C MET A 20 -11.34 0.31 -18.50
N LYS A 21 -10.21 0.57 -19.13
CA LYS A 21 -9.07 -0.34 -19.05
C LYS A 21 -8.57 -0.32 -17.61
N ALA A 22 -8.55 -1.50 -16.97
CA ALA A 22 -7.85 -1.63 -15.69
C ALA A 22 -6.41 -1.13 -15.90
N GLN A 23 -6.01 -0.13 -15.13
CA GLN A 23 -4.80 0.67 -15.38
C GLN A 23 -3.50 -0.11 -15.17
N TYR A 24 -3.58 -1.30 -14.60
CA TYR A 24 -2.43 -2.20 -14.40
C TYR A 24 -2.85 -3.65 -14.65
N VAL A 25 -2.54 -4.15 -15.83
CA VAL A 25 -2.39 -5.58 -16.03
C VAL A 25 -0.95 -5.91 -15.62
N HIS A 26 -0.76 -6.48 -14.44
CA HIS A 26 0.52 -7.10 -14.12
C HIS A 26 0.71 -8.26 -15.09
N GLU A 27 1.62 -8.11 -16.04
CA GLU A 27 2.08 -9.23 -16.83
C GLU A 27 2.58 -10.31 -15.86
N ARG A 28 2.12 -11.54 -16.05
CA ARG A 28 2.67 -12.66 -15.27
C ARG A 28 4.15 -12.71 -15.57
N SER A 29 4.96 -12.71 -14.54
CA SER A 29 6.38 -12.97 -14.72
C SER A 29 6.54 -14.40 -15.27
N ASP A 30 7.00 -14.52 -16.50
CA ASP A 30 7.32 -15.80 -17.13
C ASP A 30 8.47 -16.52 -16.39
N GLN A 31 9.08 -15.84 -15.42
CA GLN A 31 10.18 -16.35 -14.60
C GLN A 31 9.73 -16.91 -13.25
N TYR A 32 8.43 -16.94 -12.95
CA TYR A 32 7.97 -17.51 -11.68
C TYR A 32 8.10 -19.04 -11.71
N THR A 33 9.03 -19.56 -10.93
CA THR A 33 9.17 -21.01 -10.69
C THR A 33 8.43 -21.33 -9.38
N PRO A 34 7.39 -22.17 -9.42
CA PRO A 34 6.71 -22.61 -8.21
C PRO A 34 7.68 -23.33 -7.26
N PRO A 35 7.48 -23.24 -5.94
CA PRO A 35 8.26 -24.02 -5.00
C PRO A 35 8.03 -25.52 -5.21
N GLU A 36 9.08 -26.33 -5.04
CA GLU A 36 9.01 -27.80 -5.15
C GLU A 36 8.63 -28.48 -3.82
N ASP A 37 8.92 -27.81 -2.69
CA ASP A 37 8.60 -28.33 -1.37
C ASP A 37 7.08 -28.39 -1.15
N SER A 38 6.58 -29.59 -0.90
CA SER A 38 5.16 -29.87 -0.71
C SER A 38 4.53 -29.11 0.49
N LEU A 39 5.30 -28.89 1.57
CA LEU A 39 4.83 -28.10 2.72
C LEU A 39 4.70 -26.62 2.37
N VAL A 40 5.61 -26.10 1.55
CA VAL A 40 5.52 -24.71 1.07
C VAL A 40 4.30 -24.54 0.16
N ILE A 41 4.09 -25.49 -0.77
CA ILE A 41 2.93 -25.50 -1.66
C ILE A 41 1.62 -25.51 -0.84
N GLN A 42 1.53 -26.41 0.14
CA GLN A 42 0.36 -26.51 1.01
C GLN A 42 0.08 -25.21 1.77
N LYS A 43 1.12 -24.58 2.35
CA LYS A 43 0.99 -23.29 3.05
C LYS A 43 0.59 -22.17 2.11
N LEU A 44 1.11 -22.16 0.89
CA LEU A 44 0.76 -21.17 -0.12
C LEU A 44 -0.73 -21.29 -0.52
N HIS A 45 -1.20 -22.52 -0.77
CA HIS A 45 -2.61 -22.75 -1.05
C HIS A 45 -3.50 -22.30 0.12
N HIS A 46 -3.12 -22.70 1.34
CA HIS A 46 -3.85 -22.26 2.54
C HIS A 46 -3.93 -20.73 2.66
N TRP A 47 -2.80 -20.04 2.41
CA TRP A 47 -2.79 -18.57 2.40
C TRP A 47 -3.67 -17.98 1.30
N GLN A 48 -3.60 -18.52 0.09
CA GLN A 48 -4.44 -18.09 -1.04
C GLN A 48 -5.94 -18.27 -0.75
N ASP A 49 -6.31 -19.31 -0.01
CA ASP A 49 -7.70 -19.59 0.36
C ASP A 49 -8.25 -18.66 1.42
N GLN A 50 -7.42 -17.91 2.12
CA GLN A 50 -7.86 -16.90 3.07
C GLN A 50 -8.54 -15.70 2.40
N LYS A 51 -8.19 -15.39 1.14
CA LYS A 51 -8.80 -14.41 0.23
C LYS A 51 -8.74 -12.95 0.70
N PHE A 52 -9.01 -12.65 1.98
CA PHE A 52 -9.20 -11.31 2.48
C PHE A 52 -8.32 -11.04 3.70
N GLY A 53 -7.51 -10.01 3.60
CA GLY A 53 -6.56 -9.60 4.64
C GLY A 53 -6.36 -8.10 4.71
N MET A 54 -5.68 -7.65 5.76
CA MET A 54 -5.30 -6.26 5.98
C MET A 54 -3.84 -6.06 5.58
N LEU A 55 -3.57 -5.05 4.77
CA LEU A 55 -2.22 -4.57 4.50
C LEU A 55 -2.00 -3.25 5.23
N ILE A 56 -0.93 -3.18 6.03
CA ILE A 56 -0.60 -2.02 6.84
C ILE A 56 0.73 -1.43 6.33
N HIS A 57 0.66 -0.24 5.77
CA HIS A 57 1.81 0.63 5.53
C HIS A 57 1.88 1.67 6.64
N TRP A 58 2.92 1.63 7.45
CA TRP A 58 3.10 2.53 8.57
C TRP A 58 4.59 2.83 8.77
N GLY A 59 4.93 4.09 8.88
CA GLY A 59 6.31 4.56 8.98
C GLY A 59 6.40 6.07 9.19
N LEU A 60 7.55 6.65 8.93
CA LEU A 60 7.81 8.09 9.09
C LEU A 60 6.80 8.96 8.32
N TYR A 61 6.42 8.54 7.13
CA TYR A 61 5.45 9.22 6.28
C TYR A 61 4.08 9.43 6.95
N SER A 62 3.73 8.59 7.93
CA SER A 62 2.48 8.73 8.68
C SER A 62 2.47 9.96 9.59
N VAL A 63 3.65 10.46 10.00
CA VAL A 63 3.78 11.68 10.83
C VAL A 63 3.32 12.91 10.03
N ALA A 64 3.68 12.97 8.77
CA ALA A 64 3.37 14.08 7.88
C ALA A 64 2.09 13.87 7.05
N GLY A 65 1.49 12.67 7.08
CA GLY A 65 0.31 12.34 6.28
C GLY A 65 0.58 12.32 4.77
N ILE A 66 1.79 11.97 4.37
CA ILE A 66 2.19 11.88 2.96
C ILE A 66 2.09 10.44 2.45
N VAL A 67 2.11 10.29 1.11
CA VAL A 67 2.01 8.99 0.44
C VAL A 67 3.28 8.19 0.66
N GLU A 68 3.29 7.35 1.69
CA GLU A 68 4.37 6.42 2.01
C GLU A 68 5.77 7.04 1.84
N SER A 69 6.82 6.23 1.66
CA SER A 69 8.16 6.73 1.41
C SER A 69 8.51 6.96 -0.06
N TRP A 70 7.54 6.86 -0.96
CA TRP A 70 7.76 7.09 -2.39
C TRP A 70 8.29 8.48 -2.70
N SER A 71 7.93 9.47 -1.88
CA SER A 71 8.35 10.87 -2.04
C SER A 71 9.87 11.09 -1.99
N ILE A 72 10.64 10.10 -1.49
CA ILE A 72 12.11 10.17 -1.43
C ILE A 72 12.80 9.12 -2.32
N CYS A 73 12.05 8.36 -3.14
CA CYS A 73 12.64 7.32 -3.99
C CYS A 73 13.44 7.89 -5.16
N SER A 74 12.98 8.98 -5.78
CA SER A 74 13.64 9.64 -6.90
C SER A 74 13.19 11.10 -7.00
N GLU A 75 14.13 11.99 -7.35
CA GLU A 75 13.82 13.37 -7.67
C GLU A 75 12.93 13.49 -8.92
N GLU A 76 13.15 12.60 -9.88
CA GLU A 76 12.46 12.57 -11.18
C GLU A 76 11.02 12.04 -11.09
N ALA A 77 10.60 11.51 -9.93
CA ALA A 77 9.25 11.00 -9.72
C ALA A 77 8.26 12.17 -9.54
N ASP A 78 7.85 12.77 -10.65
CA ASP A 78 6.96 13.93 -10.74
C ASP A 78 5.50 13.64 -10.33
N TRP A 79 5.10 12.37 -10.36
CA TRP A 79 3.76 11.91 -9.96
C TRP A 79 3.54 11.90 -8.44
N ILE A 80 4.59 12.12 -7.64
CA ILE A 80 4.51 12.14 -6.19
C ILE A 80 4.47 13.59 -5.71
N PRO A 81 3.40 14.04 -5.05
CA PRO A 81 3.35 15.38 -4.52
C PRO A 81 4.42 15.60 -3.44
N ARG A 82 5.27 16.59 -3.67
CA ARG A 82 6.26 17.11 -2.74
C ARG A 82 6.07 18.62 -2.61
N ASP A 83 6.60 19.21 -1.54
CA ASP A 83 6.67 20.66 -1.43
C ASP A 83 7.59 21.21 -2.52
N SER A 84 7.01 21.88 -3.51
CA SER A 84 7.76 22.45 -4.66
C SER A 84 8.64 23.62 -4.30
N THR A 85 8.52 24.16 -3.09
CA THR A 85 9.38 25.24 -2.58
C THR A 85 10.67 24.73 -1.96
N MET A 86 10.79 23.43 -1.76
CA MET A 86 11.91 22.77 -1.12
C MET A 86 12.76 22.03 -2.15
N ALA A 87 14.06 22.24 -2.14
CA ALA A 87 14.99 21.44 -2.94
C ALA A 87 14.92 19.97 -2.50
N TYR A 88 15.09 19.02 -3.44
CA TYR A 88 14.93 17.59 -3.17
C TYR A 88 15.82 17.08 -2.02
N GLU A 89 17.06 17.53 -1.95
CA GLU A 89 17.97 17.14 -0.86
C GLU A 89 17.53 17.66 0.50
N ASP A 90 16.93 18.85 0.55
CA ASP A 90 16.38 19.39 1.80
C ASP A 90 15.06 18.71 2.18
N TYR A 91 14.27 18.34 1.18
CA TYR A 91 13.08 17.49 1.39
C TYR A 91 13.46 16.14 2.02
N LYS A 92 14.53 15.48 1.55
CA LYS A 92 15.03 14.23 2.16
C LYS A 92 15.47 14.43 3.61
N LYS A 93 16.19 15.52 3.90
CA LYS A 93 16.59 15.83 5.28
C LYS A 93 15.38 16.05 6.17
N TRP A 94 14.39 16.81 5.71
CA TRP A 94 13.14 17.02 6.42
C TRP A 94 12.41 15.69 6.65
N TYR A 95 12.28 14.86 5.63
CA TYR A 95 11.63 13.55 5.75
C TYR A 95 12.29 12.68 6.83
N TRP A 96 13.61 12.58 6.82
CA TRP A 96 14.34 11.82 7.82
C TRP A 96 14.28 12.45 9.21
N GLY A 97 14.08 13.73 9.33
CA GLY A 97 13.81 14.43 10.58
C GLY A 97 12.49 14.03 11.24
N LEU A 98 11.54 13.47 10.47
CA LEU A 98 10.26 12.98 11.01
C LEU A 98 10.44 11.88 12.08
N LYS A 99 11.57 11.17 12.07
CA LYS A 99 11.89 10.17 13.09
C LYS A 99 11.86 10.73 14.51
N ASP A 100 12.21 12.00 14.68
CA ASP A 100 12.26 12.65 15.99
C ASP A 100 10.85 12.95 16.55
N SER A 101 9.86 12.97 15.66
CA SER A 101 8.44 13.16 15.99
C SER A 101 7.63 11.86 15.93
N PHE A 102 8.23 10.76 15.47
CA PHE A 102 7.55 9.48 15.37
C PHE A 102 7.41 8.83 16.76
N ASN A 103 6.29 9.12 17.41
CA ASN A 103 5.98 8.60 18.74
C ASN A 103 4.52 8.11 18.82
N PRO A 104 4.23 6.87 18.40
CA PRO A 104 2.88 6.33 18.29
C PRO A 104 2.29 5.90 19.64
N THR A 105 2.11 6.82 20.57
CA THR A 105 1.62 6.55 21.94
C THR A 105 0.19 6.01 22.00
N ARG A 106 -0.59 6.13 20.91
CA ARG A 106 -1.96 5.61 20.80
C ARG A 106 -2.05 4.32 20.00
N PHE A 107 -0.92 3.68 19.72
CA PHE A 107 -0.91 2.40 19.03
C PHE A 107 -1.53 1.31 19.92
N ASP A 108 -2.61 0.72 19.43
CA ASP A 108 -3.33 -0.38 20.09
C ASP A 108 -3.49 -1.53 19.09
N PRO A 109 -2.59 -2.51 19.11
CA PRO A 109 -2.63 -3.63 18.18
C PRO A 109 -3.86 -4.52 18.36
N GLU A 110 -4.39 -4.61 19.59
CA GLU A 110 -5.60 -5.39 19.86
C GLU A 110 -6.81 -4.75 19.17
N GLN A 111 -6.98 -3.45 19.26
CA GLN A 111 -8.05 -2.72 18.56
C GLN A 111 -7.98 -2.93 17.04
N TRP A 112 -6.79 -2.89 16.48
CA TRP A 112 -6.58 -3.13 15.04
C TRP A 112 -6.94 -4.56 14.66
N ALA A 113 -6.50 -5.54 15.44
CA ALA A 113 -6.80 -6.95 15.20
C ALA A 113 -8.30 -7.23 15.30
N GLN A 114 -8.99 -6.66 16.28
CA GLN A 114 -10.44 -6.78 16.44
C GLN A 114 -11.19 -6.14 15.28
N ALA A 115 -10.78 -4.95 14.83
CA ALA A 115 -11.38 -4.29 13.68
C ALA A 115 -11.24 -5.13 12.41
N ALA A 116 -10.04 -5.63 12.14
CA ALA A 116 -9.77 -6.52 11.01
C ALA A 116 -10.62 -7.81 11.08
N LYS A 117 -10.67 -8.45 12.24
CA LYS A 117 -11.48 -9.64 12.46
C LYS A 117 -12.97 -9.38 12.26
N SER A 118 -13.49 -8.26 12.77
CA SER A 118 -14.89 -7.85 12.61
C SER A 118 -15.25 -7.58 11.15
N ALA A 119 -14.28 -7.10 10.34
CA ALA A 119 -14.43 -6.93 8.91
C ALA A 119 -14.31 -8.25 8.11
N GLY A 120 -14.06 -9.39 8.77
CA GLY A 120 -13.90 -10.69 8.13
C GLY A 120 -12.50 -10.96 7.57
N MET A 121 -11.52 -10.14 7.90
CA MET A 121 -10.12 -10.34 7.49
C MET A 121 -9.51 -11.51 8.24
N ARG A 122 -8.67 -12.29 7.57
CA ARG A 122 -8.09 -13.54 8.09
C ARG A 122 -6.60 -13.47 8.32
N TYR A 123 -5.93 -12.45 7.78
CA TYR A 123 -4.50 -12.22 7.96
C TYR A 123 -4.19 -10.72 7.92
N ALA A 124 -3.03 -10.36 8.44
CA ALA A 124 -2.47 -9.03 8.30
C ALA A 124 -1.05 -9.11 7.75
N ILE A 125 -0.72 -8.20 6.84
CA ILE A 125 0.63 -7.99 6.33
C ILE A 125 1.08 -6.63 6.83
N PHE A 126 2.21 -6.58 7.52
CA PHE A 126 2.78 -5.35 8.02
C PHE A 126 4.09 -5.04 7.31
N THR A 127 4.19 -3.86 6.70
CA THR A 127 5.42 -3.40 6.07
C THR A 127 6.41 -2.96 7.15
N THR A 128 7.28 -3.88 7.56
CA THR A 128 8.26 -3.63 8.61
C THR A 128 9.41 -2.73 8.19
N LYS A 129 9.60 -2.53 6.89
CA LYS A 129 10.57 -1.64 6.25
C LYS A 129 10.07 -1.26 4.88
N HIS A 130 9.96 0.02 4.59
CA HIS A 130 9.56 0.54 3.28
C HIS A 130 10.79 1.03 2.50
N HIS A 131 10.61 1.73 1.37
CA HIS A 131 11.70 2.19 0.49
C HIS A 131 12.67 3.17 1.18
N ASP A 132 12.21 3.91 2.19
CA ASP A 132 13.08 4.76 3.01
C ASP A 132 14.10 3.98 3.83
N GLY A 133 13.88 2.69 4.03
CA GLY A 133 14.74 1.88 4.86
C GLY A 133 14.55 2.06 6.37
N PHE A 134 13.56 2.86 6.79
CA PHE A 134 13.23 3.00 8.20
C PHE A 134 12.63 1.69 8.74
N ASN A 135 13.25 1.16 9.79
CA ASN A 135 12.84 -0.10 10.40
C ASN A 135 11.74 0.15 11.44
N MET A 136 10.60 -0.51 11.30
CA MET A 136 9.50 -0.52 12.25
C MET A 136 9.62 -1.66 13.27
N PHE A 137 10.80 -2.24 13.42
CA PHE A 137 11.09 -3.33 14.35
C PHE A 137 12.43 -3.10 15.04
N LEU A 138 12.53 -3.64 16.25
CA LEU A 138 13.80 -3.64 17.00
C LEU A 138 14.70 -4.76 16.50
N SER A 139 15.89 -4.42 16.01
CA SER A 139 16.90 -5.41 15.65
C SER A 139 17.73 -5.76 16.90
N LEU A 140 17.61 -6.98 17.38
CA LEU A 140 18.41 -7.50 18.49
C LEU A 140 19.82 -7.92 18.08
N ILE A 141 20.17 -7.84 16.79
CA ILE A 141 21.50 -8.21 16.28
C ILE A 141 22.54 -7.12 16.57
N HIS A 142 22.10 -5.92 16.92
CA HIS A 142 22.94 -4.74 17.15
C HIS A 142 22.86 -4.21 18.59
N ILE A 143 22.43 -5.05 19.54
CA ILE A 143 22.48 -4.76 20.98
C ILE A 143 23.67 -5.47 21.59
#